data_fc762d58acb857de998683283660cefc
#
_entry.id   fc762d58acb857de998683283660cefc
#
_cell.length_a   1.000
_cell.length_b   1.000
_cell.length_c   1.000
_cell.angle_alpha   90.00
_cell.angle_beta   90.00
_cell.angle_gamma   90.00
#
_symmetry.space_group_name_H-M   'P 1'
#
loop_
_entity.id
_entity.type
_entity.pdbx_description
1 polymer ?
#
loop_
_entity_poly.entity_id
_entity_poly.type
_entity_poly.pdbx_seq_one_letter_code
_entity_poly.pdbx_strand_id
1 'polypeptide(L)'
;MIRPGASQDPVVNWRDLDIFGTSMAGGMGLKHGKLARMHPVEIARITDAVSYHQGAEIISALDDTLAADTLEEIDGNRQIDIVMQMPDERAADIIEEMAPDDATELMSELSDEKAGALLEEMDDEEAADVRQLMRYPEHTAGRAMTTDFVSVRPSMTVAEVIDRNKQQFLSADLIYYLYVTESEESSELLGVITVRDLLVNERDVKVEKFMVTEFLSVRPGEHEREVARKMAEYNLLALPVVTRNNEMLGVITVDDALDSLLPEGWKKRIPRIFS
;
A
#
# COMPACT_ATOMS: atom_id res chain seq x y z
N MET A 1 -19.52 -12.02 -41.93
CA MET A 1 -18.13 -11.57 -42.11
C MET A 1 -18.02 -10.28 -41.31
N ILE A 2 -17.69 -10.39 -40.00
CA ILE A 2 -17.56 -9.27 -39.06
C ILE A 2 -16.09 -9.00 -38.90
N ARG A 3 -15.64 -7.81 -39.28
CA ARG A 3 -14.29 -7.34 -39.04
C ARG A 3 -14.14 -6.93 -37.57
N PRO A 4 -13.11 -7.36 -36.82
CA PRO A 4 -12.83 -6.80 -35.52
C PRO A 4 -12.30 -5.39 -35.68
N GLY A 5 -12.93 -4.44 -35.01
CA GLY A 5 -12.43 -3.08 -34.87
C GLY A 5 -11.12 -3.09 -34.08
N ALA A 6 -10.06 -2.52 -34.61
CA ALA A 6 -8.86 -2.22 -33.88
C ALA A 6 -9.20 -1.19 -32.81
N SER A 7 -8.96 -1.52 -31.52
CA SER A 7 -8.89 -0.53 -30.46
C SER A 7 -7.73 0.40 -30.76
N GLN A 8 -8.02 1.64 -31.08
CA GLN A 8 -7.02 2.67 -31.13
C GLN A 8 -6.76 3.06 -29.65
N ASP A 9 -5.68 2.54 -29.09
CA ASP A 9 -5.09 3.14 -27.90
C ASP A 9 -4.83 4.62 -28.24
N PRO A 10 -5.23 5.56 -27.37
CA PRO A 10 -4.96 6.96 -27.59
C PRO A 10 -3.44 7.17 -27.54
N VAL A 11 -2.83 7.29 -28.70
CA VAL A 11 -1.43 7.74 -28.80
C VAL A 11 -1.40 9.16 -28.27
N VAL A 12 -0.99 9.34 -27.03
CA VAL A 12 -0.77 10.65 -26.42
C VAL A 12 0.44 11.26 -27.15
N ASN A 13 0.18 12.32 -27.90
CA ASN A 13 1.24 13.01 -28.63
C ASN A 13 2.06 13.81 -27.60
N TRP A 14 3.37 13.59 -27.54
CA TRP A 14 4.31 14.29 -26.65
C TRP A 14 4.21 15.82 -26.68
N ARG A 15 3.67 16.40 -27.76
CA ARG A 15 3.41 17.84 -27.90
C ARG A 15 2.17 18.31 -27.14
N ASP A 16 1.29 17.39 -26.75
CA ASP A 16 0.09 17.69 -25.96
C ASP A 16 0.31 17.51 -24.45
N LEU A 17 1.43 16.90 -24.07
CA LEU A 17 1.96 16.86 -22.73
C LEU A 17 2.77 18.13 -22.48
N ASP A 18 2.11 19.22 -22.13
CA ASP A 18 2.76 20.43 -21.60
C ASP A 18 3.16 20.17 -20.15
N ILE A 19 4.08 19.20 -19.98
CA ILE A 19 4.62 18.76 -18.68
C ILE A 19 5.48 19.87 -18.08
N PHE A 20 6.08 20.68 -18.94
CA PHE A 20 6.90 21.83 -18.56
C PHE A 20 6.33 23.06 -19.26
N GLY A 21 5.37 23.74 -18.60
CA GLY A 21 4.88 25.03 -19.10
C GLY A 21 6.03 25.99 -19.37
N THR A 22 6.50 26.04 -20.60
CA THR A 22 7.46 27.04 -21.08
C THR A 22 6.78 28.42 -21.16
N SER A 23 6.37 28.95 -20.01
CA SER A 23 6.11 30.36 -19.81
C SER A 23 7.05 30.88 -18.74
N MET A 24 8.18 31.39 -19.18
CA MET A 24 9.03 32.23 -18.36
C MET A 24 8.27 33.50 -17.99
N ALA A 25 7.54 33.47 -16.87
CA ALA A 25 7.15 34.65 -16.08
C ALA A 25 6.42 34.21 -14.82
N GLY A 26 7.14 34.16 -13.69
CA GLY A 26 6.54 34.37 -12.36
C GLY A 26 5.67 33.24 -11.78
N GLY A 27 6.25 32.42 -10.92
CA GLY A 27 5.51 31.57 -9.99
C GLY A 27 5.29 30.15 -10.51
N MET A 28 5.97 29.20 -9.90
CA MET A 28 5.79 27.75 -10.10
C MET A 28 4.35 27.36 -9.76
N GLY A 29 3.52 27.28 -10.77
CA GLY A 29 2.20 26.67 -10.73
C GLY A 29 2.09 25.74 -11.90
N LEU A 30 2.70 24.55 -11.79
CA LEU A 30 2.43 23.46 -12.71
C LEU A 30 0.92 23.25 -12.73
N LYS A 31 0.31 23.31 -13.90
CA LYS A 31 -1.10 22.93 -14.05
C LYS A 31 -1.21 21.41 -13.95
N HIS A 32 -1.17 20.91 -12.73
CA HIS A 32 -1.27 19.50 -12.32
C HIS A 32 -2.59 18.81 -12.71
N GLY A 33 -3.52 19.53 -13.30
CA GLY A 33 -4.89 19.09 -13.54
C GLY A 33 -5.06 17.88 -14.47
N LYS A 34 -4.01 17.45 -15.18
CA LYS A 34 -4.07 16.22 -15.99
C LYS A 34 -3.46 15.03 -15.23
N LEU A 35 -2.30 15.20 -14.65
CA LEU A 35 -1.63 14.14 -13.88
C LEU A 35 -2.45 13.72 -12.66
N ALA A 36 -3.01 14.66 -11.90
CA ALA A 36 -3.88 14.41 -10.75
C ALA A 36 -5.19 13.63 -11.06
N ARG A 37 -5.44 13.28 -12.32
CA ARG A 37 -6.58 12.47 -12.75
C ARG A 37 -6.16 11.16 -13.41
N MET A 38 -4.88 10.92 -13.53
CA MET A 38 -4.34 9.69 -14.09
C MET A 38 -4.19 8.65 -12.99
N HIS A 39 -4.27 7.40 -13.37
CA HIS A 39 -4.00 6.30 -12.46
C HIS A 39 -2.51 6.27 -12.11
N PRO A 40 -2.09 5.96 -10.86
CA PRO A 40 -0.69 5.89 -10.44
C PRO A 40 0.20 5.10 -11.40
N VAL A 41 -0.23 3.93 -11.86
CA VAL A 41 0.46 3.10 -12.89
C VAL A 41 0.76 3.88 -14.17
N GLU A 42 -0.14 4.76 -14.62
CA GLU A 42 0.06 5.54 -15.86
C GLU A 42 1.11 6.62 -15.63
N ILE A 43 1.11 7.25 -14.44
CA ILE A 43 2.12 8.24 -14.06
C ILE A 43 3.49 7.56 -13.91
N ALA A 44 3.54 6.40 -13.26
CA ALA A 44 4.75 5.58 -13.13
C ALA A 44 5.38 5.28 -14.50
N ARG A 45 4.57 4.89 -15.50
CA ARG A 45 5.04 4.66 -16.89
C ARG A 45 5.59 5.92 -17.54
N ILE A 46 5.05 7.10 -17.22
CA ILE A 46 5.60 8.37 -17.71
C ILE A 46 6.95 8.63 -17.06
N THR A 47 7.08 8.41 -15.76
CA THR A 47 8.35 8.56 -15.05
C THR A 47 9.41 7.60 -15.55
N ASP A 48 9.02 6.39 -15.97
CA ASP A 48 9.93 5.41 -16.58
C ASP A 48 10.52 5.88 -17.93
N ALA A 49 9.82 6.74 -18.64
CA ALA A 49 10.24 7.24 -19.94
C ALA A 49 11.14 8.49 -19.88
N VAL A 50 11.37 9.07 -18.69
CA VAL A 50 12.16 10.30 -18.48
C VAL A 50 13.41 10.03 -17.63
N SER A 51 14.28 11.05 -17.46
CA SER A 51 15.43 10.92 -16.55
C SER A 51 14.97 10.84 -15.08
N TYR A 52 15.82 10.30 -14.19
CA TYR A 52 15.54 10.23 -12.74
C TYR A 52 15.20 11.59 -12.13
N HIS A 53 15.95 12.63 -12.52
CA HIS A 53 15.70 14.00 -12.07
C HIS A 53 14.32 14.51 -12.51
N GLN A 54 13.92 14.27 -13.76
CA GLN A 54 12.58 14.63 -14.24
C GLN A 54 11.49 13.78 -13.59
N GLY A 55 11.75 12.50 -13.33
CA GLY A 55 10.88 11.63 -12.57
C GLY A 55 10.64 12.18 -11.15
N ALA A 56 11.70 12.57 -10.46
CA ALA A 56 11.63 13.21 -9.15
C ALA A 56 10.84 14.53 -9.19
N GLU A 57 11.03 15.36 -10.21
CA GLU A 57 10.24 16.60 -10.38
C GLU A 57 8.75 16.30 -10.61
N ILE A 58 8.42 15.27 -11.40
CA ILE A 58 7.04 14.87 -11.66
C ILE A 58 6.37 14.42 -10.36
N ILE A 59 7.00 13.47 -9.65
CA ILE A 59 6.43 12.90 -8.41
C ILE A 59 6.35 13.96 -7.31
N SER A 60 7.41 14.75 -7.11
CA SER A 60 7.41 15.82 -6.10
C SER A 60 6.32 16.88 -6.32
N ALA A 61 5.79 16.95 -7.53
CA ALA A 61 4.76 17.92 -7.91
C ALA A 61 3.34 17.37 -7.72
N LEU A 62 3.15 16.10 -7.40
CA LEU A 62 1.86 15.48 -7.06
C LEU A 62 1.48 15.81 -5.60
N ASP A 63 0.23 15.59 -5.21
CA ASP A 63 -0.13 15.50 -3.80
C ASP A 63 0.48 14.22 -3.19
N ASP A 64 0.61 14.20 -1.88
CA ASP A 64 1.42 13.21 -1.17
C ASP A 64 0.91 11.78 -1.42
N THR A 65 -0.39 11.54 -1.29
CA THR A 65 -1.02 10.24 -1.52
C THR A 65 -0.80 9.75 -2.96
N LEU A 66 -1.09 10.58 -3.98
CA LEU A 66 -0.89 10.19 -5.37
C LEU A 66 0.61 10.00 -5.71
N ALA A 67 1.49 10.74 -5.03
CA ALA A 67 2.94 10.59 -5.17
C ALA A 67 3.41 9.25 -4.60
N ALA A 68 2.90 8.86 -3.42
CA ALA A 68 3.15 7.57 -2.77
C ALA A 68 2.68 6.42 -3.64
N ASP A 69 1.39 6.40 -4.03
CA ASP A 69 0.80 5.40 -4.92
C ASP A 69 1.60 5.26 -6.24
N THR A 70 2.05 6.41 -6.79
CA THR A 70 2.84 6.39 -8.03
C THR A 70 4.23 5.82 -7.80
N LEU A 71 4.84 6.12 -6.66
CA LEU A 71 6.19 5.63 -6.31
C LEU A 71 6.18 4.12 -6.10
N GLU A 72 5.16 3.56 -5.47
CA GLU A 72 4.96 2.12 -5.29
C GLU A 72 4.89 1.35 -6.61
N GLU A 73 4.36 1.95 -7.67
CA GLU A 73 4.26 1.33 -8.99
C GLU A 73 5.56 1.38 -9.81
N ILE A 74 6.61 2.04 -9.30
CA ILE A 74 7.92 2.16 -9.97
C ILE A 74 8.82 0.99 -9.54
N ASP A 75 9.63 0.51 -10.48
CA ASP A 75 10.66 -0.52 -10.20
C ASP A 75 11.64 -0.09 -9.11
N GLY A 76 11.93 -0.96 -8.15
CA GLY A 76 12.71 -0.66 -6.95
C GLY A 76 14.02 0.10 -7.21
N ASN A 77 14.88 -0.35 -8.15
CA ASN A 77 16.11 0.37 -8.47
C ASN A 77 15.83 1.79 -8.97
N ARG A 78 14.77 1.95 -9.77
CA ARG A 78 14.40 3.25 -10.30
C ARG A 78 13.73 4.13 -9.24
N GLN A 79 12.96 3.52 -8.35
CA GLN A 79 12.34 4.14 -7.19
C GLN A 79 13.42 4.79 -6.31
N ILE A 80 14.49 4.05 -5.99
CA ILE A 80 15.66 4.54 -5.25
C ILE A 80 16.32 5.72 -5.97
N ASP A 81 16.60 5.58 -7.27
CA ASP A 81 17.27 6.64 -8.06
C ASP A 81 16.43 7.93 -8.08
N ILE A 82 15.10 7.83 -8.11
CA ILE A 82 14.17 8.97 -8.05
C ILE A 82 14.18 9.61 -6.67
N VAL A 83 14.05 8.83 -5.60
CA VAL A 83 14.06 9.30 -4.21
C VAL A 83 15.39 10.00 -3.87
N MET A 84 16.50 9.48 -4.40
CA MET A 84 17.82 10.11 -4.23
C MET A 84 17.96 11.47 -4.93
N GLN A 85 17.06 11.84 -5.85
CA GLN A 85 17.04 13.16 -6.49
C GLN A 85 16.11 14.15 -5.77
N MET A 86 15.34 13.72 -4.77
CA MET A 86 14.40 14.58 -4.02
C MET A 86 15.09 15.21 -2.80
N PRO A 87 14.65 16.39 -2.34
CA PRO A 87 14.93 16.88 -1.01
C PRO A 87 14.43 15.87 0.05
N ASP A 88 15.17 15.72 1.15
CA ASP A 88 14.83 14.73 2.19
C ASP A 88 13.44 14.95 2.79
N GLU A 89 13.07 16.20 3.10
CA GLU A 89 11.74 16.58 3.57
C GLU A 89 10.64 16.09 2.60
N ARG A 90 10.80 16.33 1.28
CA ARG A 90 9.79 15.91 0.29
C ARG A 90 9.74 14.39 0.10
N ALA A 91 10.88 13.73 0.15
CA ALA A 91 10.95 12.27 0.09
C ALA A 91 10.28 11.63 1.31
N ALA A 92 10.49 12.20 2.51
CA ALA A 92 9.85 11.74 3.74
C ALA A 92 8.33 11.90 3.69
N ASP A 93 7.80 13.10 3.31
CA ASP A 93 6.37 13.35 3.13
C ASP A 93 5.68 12.33 2.20
N ILE A 94 6.39 11.85 1.17
CA ILE A 94 5.84 10.86 0.23
C ILE A 94 5.93 9.46 0.82
N ILE A 95 7.05 9.11 1.46
CA ILE A 95 7.27 7.75 1.98
C ILE A 95 6.37 7.46 3.18
N GLU A 96 6.00 8.45 3.97
CA GLU A 96 5.08 8.27 5.10
C GLU A 96 3.63 7.99 4.66
N GLU A 97 3.26 8.40 3.43
CA GLU A 97 1.96 8.09 2.83
C GLU A 97 1.94 6.72 2.11
N MET A 98 3.10 6.05 1.94
CA MET A 98 3.18 4.70 1.35
C MET A 98 2.66 3.65 2.33
N ALA A 99 2.25 2.49 1.79
CA ALA A 99 1.99 1.32 2.64
C ALA A 99 3.26 0.97 3.46
N PRO A 100 3.14 0.66 4.77
CA PRO A 100 4.28 0.46 5.66
C PRO A 100 5.30 -0.58 5.19
N ASP A 101 4.86 -1.63 4.54
CA ASP A 101 5.70 -2.68 3.95
C ASP A 101 6.46 -2.19 2.69
N ASP A 102 5.79 -1.45 1.79
CA ASP A 102 6.41 -0.82 0.62
C ASP A 102 7.45 0.24 1.04
N ALA A 103 7.09 1.11 1.99
CA ALA A 103 8.02 2.06 2.59
C ALA A 103 9.24 1.36 3.21
N THR A 104 9.01 0.23 3.89
CA THR A 104 10.06 -0.59 4.50
C THR A 104 10.95 -1.25 3.44
N GLU A 105 10.40 -1.75 2.33
CA GLU A 105 11.19 -2.30 1.22
C GLU A 105 12.10 -1.23 0.63
N LEU A 106 11.55 -0.07 0.26
CA LEU A 106 12.30 1.07 -0.25
C LEU A 106 13.42 1.53 0.70
N MET A 107 13.07 1.75 1.98
CA MET A 107 14.04 2.23 2.99
C MET A 107 15.19 1.25 3.21
N SER A 108 14.96 -0.04 3.02
CA SER A 108 15.99 -1.07 3.21
C SER A 108 17.00 -1.14 2.08
N GLU A 109 16.63 -0.66 0.90
CA GLU A 109 17.51 -0.58 -0.26
C GLU A 109 18.34 0.71 -0.31
N LEU A 110 17.98 1.71 0.52
CA LEU A 110 18.76 2.94 0.69
C LEU A 110 19.99 2.70 1.58
N SER A 111 20.96 3.61 1.51
CA SER A 111 22.07 3.59 2.47
C SER A 111 21.56 3.91 3.89
N ASP A 112 22.21 3.32 4.92
CA ASP A 112 21.87 3.57 6.33
C ASP A 112 21.80 5.08 6.67
N GLU A 113 22.68 5.89 6.06
CA GLU A 113 22.71 7.35 6.25
C GLU A 113 21.45 8.01 5.68
N LYS A 114 21.05 7.63 4.44
CA LYS A 114 19.88 8.21 3.78
C LYS A 114 18.59 7.75 4.44
N ALA A 115 18.46 6.44 4.73
CA ALA A 115 17.31 5.88 5.43
C ALA A 115 17.14 6.52 6.82
N GLY A 116 18.25 6.72 7.55
CA GLY A 116 18.23 7.40 8.84
C GLY A 116 17.75 8.84 8.75
N ALA A 117 18.23 9.60 7.75
CA ALA A 117 17.81 10.98 7.53
C ALA A 117 16.30 11.07 7.21
N LEU A 118 15.78 10.19 6.33
CA LEU A 118 14.37 10.16 5.99
C LEU A 118 13.50 9.81 7.20
N LEU A 119 13.90 8.79 8.00
CA LEU A 119 13.18 8.41 9.22
C LEU A 119 13.18 9.50 10.31
N GLU A 120 14.10 10.48 10.26
CA GLU A 120 14.11 11.63 11.16
C GLU A 120 13.17 12.74 10.68
N GLU A 121 12.88 12.82 9.38
CA GLU A 121 11.97 13.80 8.79
C GLU A 121 10.50 13.32 8.76
N MET A 122 10.24 12.00 8.77
CA MET A 122 8.90 11.40 8.80
C MET A 122 8.20 11.66 10.14
N ASP A 123 6.87 11.61 10.15
CA ASP A 123 6.08 11.60 11.37
C ASP A 123 6.43 10.41 12.27
N ASP A 124 6.35 10.60 13.59
CA ASP A 124 6.83 9.64 14.59
C ASP A 124 6.13 8.26 14.51
N GLU A 125 4.85 8.21 14.14
CA GLU A 125 4.02 7.01 14.06
C GLU A 125 4.46 6.15 12.86
N GLU A 126 4.50 6.73 11.67
CA GLU A 126 4.89 6.07 10.42
C GLU A 126 6.35 5.63 10.45
N ALA A 127 7.24 6.50 10.97
CA ALA A 127 8.65 6.14 11.17
C ALA A 127 8.82 4.98 12.17
N ALA A 128 7.95 4.86 13.19
CA ALA A 128 8.01 3.76 14.16
C ALA A 128 7.60 2.44 13.50
N ASP A 129 6.59 2.44 12.63
CA ASP A 129 6.13 1.28 11.89
C ASP A 129 7.21 0.76 10.95
N VAL A 130 7.77 1.64 10.12
CA VAL A 130 8.90 1.28 9.24
C VAL A 130 10.08 0.71 10.04
N ARG A 131 10.50 1.37 11.14
CA ARG A 131 11.56 0.87 12.00
C ARG A 131 11.23 -0.49 12.63
N GLN A 132 9.97 -0.76 12.92
CA GLN A 132 9.53 -2.05 13.44
C GLN A 132 9.63 -3.14 12.38
N LEU A 133 9.14 -2.88 11.18
CA LEU A 133 9.16 -3.83 10.06
C LEU A 133 10.60 -4.13 9.62
N MET A 134 11.48 -3.14 9.58
CA MET A 134 12.92 -3.31 9.27
C MET A 134 13.65 -4.26 10.22
N ARG A 135 13.12 -4.55 11.42
CA ARG A 135 13.74 -5.52 12.36
C ARG A 135 13.50 -6.97 11.98
N TYR A 136 12.51 -7.24 11.15
CA TYR A 136 12.26 -8.60 10.67
C TYR A 136 13.22 -8.96 9.54
N PRO A 137 13.66 -10.23 9.46
CA PRO A 137 14.49 -10.69 8.36
C PRO A 137 13.76 -10.55 7.02
N GLU A 138 14.52 -10.26 5.98
CA GLU A 138 14.00 -10.27 4.61
C GLU A 138 13.33 -11.61 4.27
N HIS A 139 12.35 -11.58 3.36
CA HIS A 139 11.58 -12.74 2.92
C HIS A 139 10.79 -13.44 4.03
N THR A 140 10.43 -12.74 5.09
CA THR A 140 9.56 -13.25 6.16
C THR A 140 8.21 -12.54 6.19
N ALA A 141 7.20 -13.20 6.76
CA ALA A 141 5.87 -12.64 6.96
C ALA A 141 5.90 -11.32 7.72
N GLY A 142 6.79 -11.18 8.70
CA GLY A 142 6.94 -9.95 9.47
C GLY A 142 7.55 -8.79 8.67
N ARG A 143 8.31 -9.10 7.60
CA ARG A 143 8.88 -8.09 6.71
C ARG A 143 7.88 -7.64 5.64
N ALA A 144 7.08 -8.56 5.13
CA ALA A 144 6.11 -8.37 4.06
C ALA A 144 4.69 -8.06 4.56
N MET A 145 4.50 -7.77 5.85
CA MET A 145 3.20 -7.39 6.38
C MET A 145 3.05 -5.88 6.39
N THR A 146 1.84 -5.42 6.11
CA THR A 146 1.45 -4.07 6.44
C THR A 146 0.92 -3.99 7.88
N THR A 147 1.13 -2.86 8.55
CA THR A 147 0.53 -2.52 9.85
C THR A 147 -0.84 -1.86 9.69
N ASP A 148 -1.20 -1.48 8.46
CA ASP A 148 -2.48 -0.86 8.13
C ASP A 148 -3.59 -1.91 8.03
N PHE A 149 -4.32 -2.09 9.11
CA PHE A 149 -5.49 -2.96 9.16
C PHE A 149 -6.59 -2.41 10.05
N VAL A 150 -7.83 -2.77 9.75
CA VAL A 150 -8.98 -2.35 10.55
C VAL A 150 -9.23 -3.34 11.68
N SER A 151 -9.13 -2.87 12.91
CA SER A 151 -9.50 -3.63 14.10
C SER A 151 -10.85 -3.18 14.67
N VAL A 152 -11.65 -4.16 15.12
CA VAL A 152 -12.97 -3.94 15.73
C VAL A 152 -13.12 -4.81 16.97
N ARG A 153 -14.10 -4.51 17.82
CA ARG A 153 -14.34 -5.27 19.06
C ARG A 153 -15.56 -6.15 18.96
N PRO A 154 -15.59 -7.29 19.68
CA PRO A 154 -16.72 -8.21 19.71
C PRO A 154 -18.04 -7.56 20.14
N SER A 155 -17.96 -6.57 21.04
CA SER A 155 -19.12 -5.87 21.60
C SER A 155 -19.73 -4.82 20.67
N MET A 156 -19.00 -4.38 19.65
CA MET A 156 -19.48 -3.38 18.69
C MET A 156 -20.61 -3.94 17.84
N THR A 157 -21.59 -3.10 17.55
CA THR A 157 -22.65 -3.38 16.57
C THR A 157 -22.17 -3.08 15.16
N VAL A 158 -22.84 -3.62 14.14
CA VAL A 158 -22.57 -3.32 12.73
C VAL A 158 -22.60 -1.81 12.48
N ALA A 159 -23.56 -1.08 13.08
CA ALA A 159 -23.65 0.37 12.93
C ALA A 159 -22.41 1.07 13.51
N GLU A 160 -21.96 0.69 14.70
CA GLU A 160 -20.78 1.27 15.35
C GLU A 160 -19.50 0.98 14.57
N VAL A 161 -19.36 -0.24 14.00
CA VAL A 161 -18.21 -0.59 13.13
C VAL A 161 -18.16 0.32 11.90
N ILE A 162 -19.28 0.48 11.20
CA ILE A 162 -19.34 1.31 9.99
C ILE A 162 -19.09 2.79 10.31
N ASP A 163 -19.73 3.31 11.36
CA ASP A 163 -19.65 4.73 11.70
C ASP A 163 -18.25 5.10 12.22
N ARG A 164 -17.60 4.20 12.99
CA ARG A 164 -16.26 4.42 13.55
C ARG A 164 -15.17 4.35 12.49
N ASN A 165 -15.25 3.39 11.58
CA ASN A 165 -14.22 3.15 10.58
C ASN A 165 -14.53 3.81 9.21
N LYS A 166 -15.48 4.75 9.18
CA LYS A 166 -15.91 5.37 7.93
C LYS A 166 -14.77 6.04 7.17
N GLN A 167 -13.84 6.69 7.85
CA GLN A 167 -12.69 7.34 7.23
C GLN A 167 -11.77 6.27 6.59
N GLN A 168 -11.41 5.23 7.32
CA GLN A 168 -10.59 4.13 6.80
C GLN A 168 -11.26 3.41 5.61
N PHE A 169 -12.60 3.23 5.64
CA PHE A 169 -13.34 2.67 4.49
C PHE A 169 -13.35 3.59 3.26
N LEU A 170 -13.07 4.87 3.42
CA LEU A 170 -13.00 5.83 2.31
C LEU A 170 -11.58 6.02 1.79
N SER A 171 -10.57 5.88 2.64
CA SER A 171 -9.16 6.09 2.29
C SER A 171 -8.44 4.81 1.86
N ALA A 172 -8.84 3.65 2.39
CA ALA A 172 -8.20 2.40 2.04
C ALA A 172 -8.70 1.87 0.70
N ASP A 173 -7.80 1.56 -0.19
CA ASP A 173 -8.09 1.02 -1.52
C ASP A 173 -8.83 -0.31 -1.44
N LEU A 174 -8.45 -1.20 -0.51
CA LEU A 174 -9.10 -2.49 -0.34
C LEU A 174 -9.10 -2.98 1.12
N ILE A 175 -10.27 -2.98 1.73
CA ILE A 175 -10.48 -3.66 3.02
C ILE A 175 -11.26 -4.95 2.76
N TYR A 176 -10.58 -6.08 2.78
CA TYR A 176 -11.22 -7.40 2.63
C TYR A 176 -11.79 -7.90 3.95
N TYR A 177 -11.00 -7.78 5.01
CA TYR A 177 -11.29 -8.30 6.35
C TYR A 177 -11.14 -7.21 7.40
N LEU A 178 -11.95 -7.34 8.46
CA LEU A 178 -11.75 -6.59 9.69
C LEU A 178 -11.39 -7.60 10.79
N TYR A 179 -10.44 -7.25 11.61
CA TYR A 179 -9.86 -8.13 12.63
C TYR A 179 -10.50 -7.83 13.98
N VAL A 180 -11.06 -8.85 14.59
CA VAL A 180 -11.77 -8.71 15.87
C VAL A 180 -10.77 -8.91 16.99
N THR A 181 -10.40 -7.85 17.70
CA THR A 181 -9.47 -7.87 18.83
C THR A 181 -10.19 -7.71 20.15
N GLU A 182 -9.58 -8.18 21.25
CA GLU A 182 -10.20 -8.22 22.57
C GLU A 182 -10.58 -6.82 23.07
N SER A 183 -9.65 -5.87 23.03
CA SER A 183 -9.85 -4.49 23.51
C SER A 183 -8.94 -3.51 22.75
N GLU A 184 -8.96 -2.21 23.10
CA GLU A 184 -8.00 -1.23 22.58
C GLU A 184 -6.59 -1.44 23.14
N GLU A 185 -6.51 -2.04 24.32
CA GLU A 185 -5.24 -2.26 25.03
C GLU A 185 -4.66 -3.65 24.73
N SER A 186 -5.51 -4.60 24.30
CA SER A 186 -5.14 -5.97 23.96
C SER A 186 -5.39 -6.22 22.46
N SER A 187 -4.31 -6.42 21.72
CA SER A 187 -4.35 -6.77 20.31
C SER A 187 -4.57 -8.27 20.05
N GLU A 188 -5.01 -9.05 21.07
CA GLU A 188 -5.31 -10.48 20.88
C GLU A 188 -6.42 -10.67 19.84
N LEU A 189 -6.11 -11.41 18.79
CA LEU A 189 -7.03 -11.69 17.69
C LEU A 189 -8.02 -12.78 18.08
N LEU A 190 -9.30 -12.42 18.21
CA LEU A 190 -10.40 -13.30 18.60
C LEU A 190 -11.17 -13.84 17.39
N GLY A 191 -11.17 -13.14 16.28
CA GLY A 191 -11.92 -13.52 15.09
C GLY A 191 -11.71 -12.58 13.92
N VAL A 192 -12.32 -12.91 12.80
CA VAL A 192 -12.27 -12.13 11.57
C VAL A 192 -13.70 -11.95 11.05
N ILE A 193 -14.01 -10.78 10.50
CA ILE A 193 -15.23 -10.51 9.75
C ILE A 193 -14.87 -9.93 8.38
N THR A 194 -15.80 -10.05 7.43
CA THR A 194 -15.65 -9.44 6.11
C THR A 194 -16.53 -8.20 5.99
N VAL A 195 -16.20 -7.31 5.05
CA VAL A 195 -17.10 -6.19 4.69
C VAL A 195 -18.48 -6.72 4.26
N ARG A 196 -18.53 -7.90 3.62
CA ARG A 196 -19.80 -8.54 3.27
C ARG A 196 -20.65 -8.85 4.51
N ASP A 197 -20.03 -9.26 5.61
CA ASP A 197 -20.77 -9.57 6.84
C ASP A 197 -21.43 -8.32 7.41
N LEU A 198 -20.81 -7.15 7.29
CA LEU A 198 -21.42 -5.87 7.66
C LEU A 198 -22.62 -5.49 6.80
N LEU A 199 -22.65 -5.94 5.53
CA LEU A 199 -23.73 -5.63 4.59
C LEU A 199 -24.95 -6.55 4.76
N VAL A 200 -24.76 -7.77 5.24
CA VAL A 200 -25.84 -8.78 5.34
C VAL A 200 -26.45 -8.89 6.74
N ASN A 201 -25.77 -8.40 7.76
CA ASN A 201 -26.29 -8.40 9.13
C ASN A 201 -27.05 -7.09 9.43
N GLU A 202 -28.02 -7.16 10.33
CA GLU A 202 -28.77 -5.99 10.79
C GLU A 202 -27.86 -5.05 11.59
N ARG A 203 -28.15 -3.74 11.57
CA ARG A 203 -27.27 -2.69 12.11
C ARG A 203 -27.03 -2.78 13.63
N ASP A 204 -27.93 -3.39 14.37
CA ASP A 204 -27.89 -3.56 15.84
C ASP A 204 -27.25 -4.89 16.27
N VAL A 205 -26.93 -5.78 15.34
CA VAL A 205 -26.26 -7.06 15.64
C VAL A 205 -24.82 -6.81 16.02
N LYS A 206 -24.37 -7.44 17.10
CA LYS A 206 -22.98 -7.36 17.56
C LYS A 206 -22.06 -8.28 16.77
N VAL A 207 -20.81 -7.83 16.57
CA VAL A 207 -19.73 -8.55 15.89
C VAL A 207 -19.55 -9.97 16.44
N GLU A 208 -19.58 -10.15 17.76
CA GLU A 208 -19.44 -11.47 18.43
C GLU A 208 -20.45 -12.54 17.96
N LYS A 209 -21.55 -12.14 17.31
CA LYS A 209 -22.60 -13.07 16.86
C LYS A 209 -22.32 -13.66 15.48
N PHE A 210 -21.46 -13.02 14.70
CA PHE A 210 -21.20 -13.45 13.32
C PHE A 210 -19.70 -13.52 12.95
N MET A 211 -18.81 -13.10 13.87
CA MET A 211 -17.37 -13.23 13.61
C MET A 211 -16.98 -14.71 13.45
N VAL A 212 -16.03 -14.96 12.56
CA VAL A 212 -15.42 -16.27 12.36
C VAL A 212 -14.25 -16.42 13.33
N THR A 213 -14.32 -17.39 14.23
CA THR A 213 -13.30 -17.64 15.26
C THR A 213 -12.27 -18.71 14.84
N GLU A 214 -12.59 -19.52 13.83
CA GLU A 214 -11.67 -20.49 13.23
C GLU A 214 -11.06 -19.87 11.97
N PHE A 215 -9.96 -19.16 12.11
CA PHE A 215 -9.25 -18.47 11.04
C PHE A 215 -7.81 -18.94 10.94
N LEU A 216 -7.23 -18.77 9.76
CA LEU A 216 -5.80 -18.99 9.55
C LEU A 216 -5.02 -17.74 9.92
N SER A 217 -3.85 -17.95 10.51
CA SER A 217 -2.86 -16.90 10.79
C SER A 217 -1.46 -17.43 10.55
N VAL A 218 -0.50 -16.53 10.45
CA VAL A 218 0.92 -16.85 10.30
C VAL A 218 1.75 -16.15 11.38
N ARG A 219 2.98 -16.62 11.56
CA ARG A 219 3.94 -16.01 12.47
C ARG A 219 4.91 -15.12 11.70
N PRO A 220 5.44 -14.05 12.32
CA PRO A 220 6.32 -13.11 11.61
C PRO A 220 7.59 -13.74 11.03
N GLY A 221 8.05 -14.87 11.56
CA GLY A 221 9.21 -15.59 11.05
C GLY A 221 8.90 -16.60 9.95
N GLU A 222 7.66 -16.78 9.53
CA GLU A 222 7.33 -17.67 8.41
C GLU A 222 7.79 -17.05 7.08
N HIS A 223 8.27 -17.89 6.16
CA HIS A 223 8.77 -17.41 4.88
C HIS A 223 7.60 -16.98 3.98
N GLU A 224 7.72 -15.82 3.34
CA GLU A 224 6.67 -15.21 2.50
C GLU A 224 6.08 -16.16 1.44
N ARG A 225 6.91 -17.00 0.80
CA ARG A 225 6.45 -18.01 -0.16
C ARG A 225 5.55 -19.10 0.46
N GLU A 226 5.76 -19.44 1.72
CA GLU A 226 4.87 -20.36 2.42
C GLU A 226 3.54 -19.69 2.78
N VAL A 227 3.58 -18.38 3.12
CA VAL A 227 2.40 -17.56 3.32
C VAL A 227 1.59 -17.48 2.03
N ALA A 228 2.22 -17.12 0.92
CA ALA A 228 1.58 -17.06 -0.39
C ALA A 228 0.94 -18.40 -0.81
N ARG A 229 1.62 -19.53 -0.50
CA ARG A 229 1.06 -20.87 -0.75
C ARG A 229 -0.19 -21.12 0.08
N LYS A 230 -0.18 -20.77 1.38
CA LYS A 230 -1.35 -20.90 2.25
C LYS A 230 -2.51 -20.05 1.72
N MET A 231 -2.25 -18.79 1.33
CA MET A 231 -3.27 -17.91 0.78
C MET A 231 -3.88 -18.49 -0.50
N ALA A 232 -3.06 -19.01 -1.41
CA ALA A 232 -3.54 -19.68 -2.63
C ALA A 232 -4.33 -20.95 -2.34
N GLU A 233 -3.89 -21.80 -1.39
CA GLU A 233 -4.56 -23.05 -1.03
C GLU A 233 -5.94 -22.83 -0.44
N TYR A 234 -6.09 -21.80 0.41
CA TYR A 234 -7.33 -21.48 1.11
C TYR A 234 -8.13 -20.36 0.44
N ASN A 235 -7.66 -19.85 -0.70
CA ASN A 235 -8.29 -18.75 -1.45
C ASN A 235 -8.54 -17.51 -0.56
N LEU A 236 -7.51 -17.11 0.19
CA LEU A 236 -7.56 -15.95 1.08
C LEU A 236 -7.03 -14.70 0.37
N LEU A 237 -7.65 -13.56 0.63
CA LEU A 237 -7.25 -12.26 0.10
C LEU A 237 -6.30 -11.49 1.04
N ALA A 238 -6.33 -11.84 2.32
CA ALA A 238 -5.39 -11.35 3.31
C ALA A 238 -5.21 -12.37 4.43
N LEU A 239 -4.08 -12.33 5.14
CA LEU A 239 -3.74 -13.28 6.19
C LEU A 239 -3.10 -12.55 7.38
N PRO A 240 -3.68 -12.65 8.59
CA PRO A 240 -3.15 -11.96 9.76
C PRO A 240 -1.82 -12.58 10.22
N VAL A 241 -0.88 -11.71 10.55
CA VAL A 241 0.39 -12.04 11.18
C VAL A 241 0.27 -11.80 12.67
N VAL A 242 0.51 -12.82 13.48
CA VAL A 242 0.28 -12.75 14.92
C VAL A 242 1.46 -13.27 15.74
N THR A 243 1.62 -12.76 16.97
CA THR A 243 2.59 -13.26 17.96
C THR A 243 2.22 -14.65 18.44
N ARG A 244 3.11 -15.28 19.28
CA ARG A 244 2.81 -16.57 19.94
C ARG A 244 1.60 -16.50 20.85
N ASN A 245 1.28 -15.32 21.34
CA ASN A 245 0.12 -15.05 22.21
C ASN A 245 -1.13 -14.69 21.41
N ASN A 246 -1.11 -14.85 20.08
CA ASN A 246 -2.19 -14.50 19.17
C ASN A 246 -2.48 -12.99 19.08
N GLU A 247 -1.51 -12.14 19.44
CA GLU A 247 -1.60 -10.68 19.29
C GLU A 247 -1.32 -10.29 17.86
N MET A 248 -2.15 -9.42 17.26
CA MET A 248 -1.98 -8.88 15.93
C MET A 248 -0.68 -8.08 15.81
N LEU A 249 0.07 -8.34 14.75
CA LEU A 249 1.25 -7.56 14.37
C LEU A 249 1.01 -6.81 13.06
N GLY A 250 0.23 -7.38 12.15
CA GLY A 250 -0.04 -6.84 10.84
C GLY A 250 -0.79 -7.85 9.97
N VAL A 251 -0.85 -7.58 8.68
CA VAL A 251 -1.58 -8.36 7.69
C VAL A 251 -0.73 -8.48 6.43
N ILE A 252 -0.75 -9.63 5.77
CA ILE A 252 -0.20 -9.79 4.42
C ILE A 252 -1.37 -9.87 3.46
N THR A 253 -1.35 -9.05 2.42
CA THR A 253 -2.36 -9.03 1.37
C THR A 253 -2.02 -10.00 0.24
N VAL A 254 -2.98 -10.28 -0.64
CA VAL A 254 -2.77 -11.26 -1.72
C VAL A 254 -1.83 -10.74 -2.81
N ASP A 255 -1.80 -9.44 -3.05
CA ASP A 255 -0.90 -8.79 -4.01
C ASP A 255 0.56 -8.89 -3.57
N ASP A 256 0.89 -8.55 -2.31
CA ASP A 256 2.24 -8.71 -1.75
C ASP A 256 2.68 -10.17 -1.72
N ALA A 257 1.76 -11.06 -1.34
CA ALA A 257 2.02 -12.49 -1.37
C ALA A 257 2.30 -13.01 -2.80
N LEU A 258 1.60 -12.48 -3.83
CA LEU A 258 1.85 -12.83 -5.23
C LEU A 258 3.21 -12.33 -5.70
N ASP A 259 3.62 -11.14 -5.28
CA ASP A 259 4.91 -10.55 -5.62
C ASP A 259 6.08 -11.44 -5.17
N SER A 260 5.95 -12.10 -4.01
CA SER A 260 6.95 -13.05 -3.52
C SER A 260 7.09 -14.31 -4.39
N LEU A 261 6.07 -14.64 -5.19
CA LEU A 261 6.05 -15.82 -6.07
C LEU A 261 6.49 -15.52 -7.50
N LEU A 262 6.47 -14.26 -7.90
CA LEU A 262 6.80 -13.86 -9.26
C LEU A 262 8.32 -13.71 -9.45
N PRO A 263 8.85 -14.12 -10.62
CA PRO A 263 10.24 -13.81 -10.96
C PRO A 263 10.46 -12.29 -10.99
N GLU A 264 11.61 -11.81 -10.53
CA GLU A 264 11.96 -10.37 -10.45
C GLU A 264 11.66 -9.56 -11.73
N GLY A 265 11.71 -10.13 -12.90
CA GLY A 265 11.35 -9.44 -14.16
C GLY A 265 9.84 -9.39 -14.48
N TRP A 266 8.98 -10.00 -13.63
CA TRP A 266 7.53 -10.06 -13.83
C TRP A 266 6.78 -9.05 -12.97
N LYS A 267 7.31 -8.66 -11.83
CA LYS A 267 6.78 -7.60 -10.95
C LYS A 267 6.41 -6.33 -11.74
N LYS A 268 7.20 -6.02 -12.78
CA LYS A 268 7.05 -4.85 -13.67
C LYS A 268 5.90 -4.92 -14.69
N ARG A 269 5.15 -6.01 -14.80
CA ARG A 269 4.19 -6.25 -15.90
C ARG A 269 2.75 -6.44 -15.47
N ILE A 270 2.52 -6.59 -14.19
CA ILE A 270 1.17 -6.77 -13.65
C ILE A 270 0.82 -5.47 -12.93
N PRO A 271 -0.07 -4.64 -13.51
CA PRO A 271 -0.63 -3.52 -12.76
C PRO A 271 -1.29 -4.08 -11.50
N ARG A 272 -1.08 -3.46 -10.34
CA ARG A 272 -1.91 -3.74 -9.17
C ARG A 272 -3.36 -3.49 -9.60
N ILE A 273 -4.14 -4.57 -9.75
CA ILE A 273 -5.47 -4.51 -10.38
C ILE A 273 -6.49 -3.88 -9.43
N PHE A 274 -6.08 -3.59 -8.19
CA PHE A 274 -6.96 -3.23 -7.10
C PHE A 274 -6.44 -2.10 -6.20
N SER A 275 -5.43 -1.33 -6.60
CA SER A 275 -5.07 -0.09 -5.92
C SER A 275 -5.89 1.10 -6.40
#